data_e61a33bca0ca6820b1dae4a64c093449
#
_entry.id   e61a33bca0ca6820b1dae4a64c093449
#
_cell.length_a   1.000
_cell.length_b   1.000
_cell.length_c   1.000
_cell.angle_alpha   90.00
_cell.angle_beta   90.00
_cell.angle_gamma   90.00
#
_symmetry.space_group_name_H-M   'P 1'
#
loop_
_entity.id
_entity.type
_entity.pdbx_description
1 polymer ?
#
loop_
_entity_poly.entity_id
_entity_poly.type
_entity_poly.pdbx_seq_one_letter_code
_entity_poly.pdbx_strand_id
1 'polypeptide(L)'
;MSYGFIKKLDKVDKEVMLGVDLASLSITDDFEGTGLNNHCAFTTATNIMKMMGFDEVSFDEVYRHIRSGPVLFMEPRVKKIIKNRKTSVLVKRHYFPKIMDMVRAIDQGHITAMLLVESVKSAHWVIVTGYSITMGEIYLKVFTNWYHELRYYKVNSGSKALMSLEFFI
;
A
#
# COMPACT_ATOMS: atom_id res chain seq x y z
N MET A 1 1.36 -6.29 16.83
CA MET A 1 1.90 -5.03 16.27
C MET A 1 0.73 -4.24 15.70
N SER A 2 0.52 -3.01 16.11
CA SER A 2 -0.67 -2.24 15.68
C SER A 2 -0.37 -1.20 14.61
N TYR A 3 0.87 -0.81 14.40
CA TYR A 3 1.30 0.30 13.53
C TYR A 3 0.48 1.59 13.70
N GLY A 4 -0.34 1.69 14.74
CA GLY A 4 -1.26 2.81 14.95
C GLY A 4 -2.53 2.76 14.12
N PHE A 5 -2.89 1.59 13.57
CA PHE A 5 -4.13 1.44 12.80
C PHE A 5 -5.36 1.50 13.69
N ILE A 6 -6.36 2.26 13.25
CA ILE A 6 -7.65 2.45 13.92
C ILE A 6 -8.72 1.74 13.09
N LYS A 7 -9.55 0.93 13.72
CA LYS A 7 -10.61 0.17 13.03
C LYS A 7 -11.78 1.06 12.61
N LYS A 8 -12.14 2.03 13.45
CA LYS A 8 -13.31 2.89 13.23
C LYS A 8 -13.04 4.29 13.80
N LEU A 9 -13.49 5.31 13.09
CA LEU A 9 -13.59 6.68 13.61
C LEU A 9 -15.00 6.92 14.14
N ASP A 10 -15.13 7.69 15.23
CA ASP A 10 -16.42 7.97 15.85
C ASP A 10 -17.32 8.82 14.94
N LYS A 11 -16.72 9.73 14.19
CA LYS A 11 -17.39 10.60 13.24
C LYS A 11 -16.50 10.80 12.01
N VAL A 12 -17.11 10.89 10.83
CA VAL A 12 -16.44 11.22 9.58
C VAL A 12 -17.16 12.42 8.98
N ASP A 13 -16.45 13.54 8.82
CA ASP A 13 -16.99 14.77 8.25
C ASP A 13 -16.87 14.77 6.72
N LYS A 14 -15.81 14.19 6.19
CA LYS A 14 -15.55 14.02 4.75
C LYS A 14 -14.79 12.73 4.50
N GLU A 15 -15.11 12.06 3.40
CA GLU A 15 -14.39 10.88 2.93
C GLU A 15 -14.13 10.97 1.42
N VAL A 16 -12.91 10.61 1.03
CA VAL A 16 -12.49 10.46 -0.37
C VAL A 16 -11.81 9.11 -0.53
N MET A 17 -12.19 8.36 -1.57
CA MET A 17 -11.66 7.03 -1.83
C MET A 17 -11.36 6.84 -3.31
N LEU A 18 -10.31 6.08 -3.60
CA LEU A 18 -10.11 5.47 -4.91
C LEU A 18 -11.19 4.40 -5.14
N GLY A 19 -11.62 4.26 -6.38
CA GLY A 19 -12.57 3.21 -6.78
C GLY A 19 -11.89 1.84 -6.84
N VAL A 20 -11.59 1.26 -5.67
CA VAL A 20 -10.90 -0.03 -5.55
C VAL A 20 -11.87 -1.08 -5.04
N ASP A 21 -11.98 -2.19 -5.77
CA ASP A 21 -12.65 -3.39 -5.28
C ASP A 21 -11.74 -4.13 -4.29
N LEU A 22 -12.01 -3.96 -2.99
CA LEU A 22 -11.22 -4.58 -1.94
C LEU A 22 -11.30 -6.11 -1.96
N ALA A 23 -12.39 -6.69 -2.46
CA ALA A 23 -12.55 -8.14 -2.53
C ALA A 23 -11.64 -8.77 -3.59
N SER A 24 -11.21 -8.00 -4.59
CA SER A 24 -10.26 -8.45 -5.61
C SER A 24 -8.81 -8.43 -5.14
N LEU A 25 -8.50 -7.70 -4.07
CA LEU A 25 -7.14 -7.60 -3.54
C LEU A 25 -6.77 -8.85 -2.73
N SER A 26 -5.50 -9.22 -2.80
CA SER A 26 -4.94 -10.31 -2.00
C SER A 26 -4.61 -9.85 -0.57
N ILE A 27 -4.72 -10.78 0.38
CA ILE A 27 -4.21 -10.62 1.74
C ILE A 27 -3.02 -11.56 1.97
N THR A 28 -2.28 -11.36 3.03
CA THR A 28 -1.07 -12.16 3.33
C THR A 28 -1.37 -13.65 3.47
N ASP A 29 -2.55 -13.99 3.98
CA ASP A 29 -2.99 -15.38 4.20
C ASP A 29 -3.18 -16.14 2.88
N ASP A 30 -3.45 -15.46 1.77
CA ASP A 30 -3.55 -16.06 0.43
C ASP A 30 -2.22 -16.70 -0.02
N PHE A 31 -1.12 -16.35 0.63
CA PHE A 31 0.23 -16.82 0.32
C PHE A 31 0.81 -17.74 1.39
N GLU A 32 0.00 -18.22 2.32
CA GLU A 32 0.41 -19.24 3.28
C GLU A 32 0.84 -20.53 2.56
N GLY A 33 1.87 -21.16 3.07
CA GLY A 33 2.41 -22.40 2.47
C GLY A 33 3.28 -22.22 1.24
N THR A 34 3.48 -21.00 0.75
CA THR A 34 4.34 -20.72 -0.42
C THR A 34 5.83 -20.63 -0.09
N GLY A 35 6.22 -20.76 1.20
CA GLY A 35 7.60 -20.57 1.65
C GLY A 35 8.03 -19.10 1.79
N LEU A 36 7.10 -18.15 1.57
CA LEU A 36 7.37 -16.74 1.85
C LEU A 36 7.38 -16.49 3.36
N ASN A 37 8.39 -15.79 3.83
CA ASN A 37 8.46 -15.23 5.18
C ASN A 37 8.29 -13.72 5.08
N ASN A 38 7.37 -13.13 5.85
CA ASN A 38 7.06 -11.71 5.80
C ASN A 38 6.54 -11.28 4.40
N HIS A 39 5.25 -11.46 4.17
CA HIS A 39 4.59 -11.32 2.87
C HIS A 39 4.23 -9.90 2.46
N CYS A 40 4.40 -8.90 3.33
CA CYS A 40 3.80 -7.57 3.12
C CYS A 40 4.23 -6.90 1.80
N ALA A 41 5.51 -6.95 1.45
CA ALA A 41 6.00 -6.35 0.20
C ALA A 41 5.49 -7.11 -1.03
N PHE A 42 5.45 -8.44 -0.96
CA PHE A 42 4.93 -9.29 -2.02
C PHE A 42 3.44 -9.03 -2.26
N THR A 43 2.64 -9.04 -1.19
CA THR A 43 1.19 -8.79 -1.24
C THR A 43 0.90 -7.38 -1.76
N THR A 44 1.62 -6.36 -1.27
CA THR A 44 1.49 -4.98 -1.75
C THR A 44 1.80 -4.88 -3.25
N ALA A 45 2.88 -5.48 -3.73
CA ALA A 45 3.23 -5.45 -5.15
C ALA A 45 2.17 -6.15 -6.02
N THR A 46 1.69 -7.32 -5.59
CA THR A 46 0.60 -8.04 -6.27
C THR A 46 -0.65 -7.16 -6.37
N ASN A 47 -1.03 -6.51 -5.28
CA ASN A 47 -2.20 -5.64 -5.26
C ASN A 47 -2.04 -4.39 -6.12
N ILE A 48 -0.86 -3.76 -6.12
CA ILE A 48 -0.56 -2.64 -7.02
C ILE A 48 -0.76 -3.07 -8.48
N MET A 49 -0.28 -4.25 -8.85
CA MET A 49 -0.45 -4.77 -10.21
C MET A 49 -1.93 -4.96 -10.57
N LYS A 50 -2.72 -5.56 -9.67
CA LYS A 50 -4.17 -5.70 -9.84
C LYS A 50 -4.88 -4.35 -9.97
N MET A 51 -4.56 -3.38 -9.10
CA MET A 51 -5.13 -2.02 -9.16
C MET A 51 -4.76 -1.27 -10.45
N MET A 52 -3.66 -1.64 -11.10
CA MET A 52 -3.28 -1.12 -12.42
C MET A 52 -3.96 -1.86 -13.59
N GLY A 53 -4.90 -2.77 -13.30
CA GLY A 53 -5.63 -3.52 -14.32
C GLY A 53 -4.86 -4.73 -14.88
N PHE A 54 -3.83 -5.19 -14.19
CA PHE A 54 -3.13 -6.43 -14.54
C PHE A 54 -3.76 -7.61 -13.76
N ASP A 55 -4.94 -8.04 -14.19
CA ASP A 55 -5.75 -9.02 -13.46
C ASP A 55 -5.09 -10.41 -13.34
N GLU A 56 -4.26 -10.78 -14.32
CA GLU A 56 -3.56 -12.07 -14.35
C GLU A 56 -2.09 -11.92 -13.93
N VAL A 57 -1.87 -11.56 -12.67
CA VAL A 57 -0.52 -11.55 -12.10
C VAL A 57 -0.22 -12.90 -11.48
N SER A 58 0.69 -13.67 -12.08
CA SER A 58 1.07 -14.95 -11.51
C SER A 58 1.97 -14.79 -10.27
N PHE A 59 1.84 -15.73 -9.34
CA PHE A 59 2.74 -15.80 -8.18
C PHE A 59 4.21 -15.80 -8.59
N ASP A 60 4.59 -16.62 -9.56
CA ASP A 60 5.98 -16.77 -10.01
C ASP A 60 6.55 -15.49 -10.61
N GLU A 61 5.73 -14.70 -11.28
CA GLU A 61 6.14 -13.42 -11.85
C GLU A 61 6.52 -12.42 -10.78
N VAL A 62 5.70 -12.27 -9.75
CA VAL A 62 5.98 -11.37 -8.62
C VAL A 62 7.13 -11.92 -7.78
N TYR A 63 7.14 -13.24 -7.50
CA TYR A 63 8.15 -13.90 -6.67
C TYR A 63 9.55 -13.79 -7.24
N ARG A 64 9.72 -13.87 -8.56
CA ARG A 64 11.03 -13.68 -9.22
C ARG A 64 11.68 -12.33 -8.89
N HIS A 65 10.88 -11.31 -8.64
CA HIS A 65 11.35 -9.95 -8.38
C HIS A 65 11.24 -9.54 -6.91
N ILE A 66 10.18 -9.98 -6.23
CA ILE A 66 9.88 -9.64 -4.85
C ILE A 66 9.72 -10.94 -4.06
N ARG A 67 10.74 -11.25 -3.29
CA ARG A 67 10.76 -12.41 -2.39
C ARG A 67 10.31 -12.02 -0.99
N SER A 68 10.66 -12.83 0.00
CA SER A 68 10.36 -12.58 1.40
C SER A 68 11.04 -11.33 1.95
N GLY A 69 10.44 -10.74 2.96
CA GLY A 69 10.98 -9.66 3.77
C GLY A 69 10.47 -8.26 3.41
N PRO A 70 10.78 -7.27 4.25
CA PRO A 70 10.48 -5.88 3.97
C PRO A 70 11.42 -5.38 2.87
N VAL A 71 10.92 -5.38 1.65
CA VAL A 71 11.70 -4.95 0.48
C VAL A 71 11.72 -3.42 0.44
N LEU A 72 12.83 -2.81 0.87
CA LEU A 72 13.02 -1.36 0.84
C LEU A 72 13.03 -0.80 -0.59
N PHE A 73 13.54 -1.60 -1.55
CA PHE A 73 13.64 -1.22 -2.96
C PHE A 73 12.52 -1.84 -3.80
N MET A 74 11.26 -1.68 -3.38
CA MET A 74 10.12 -2.23 -4.10
C MET A 74 9.93 -1.57 -5.47
N GLU A 75 10.15 -0.26 -5.59
CA GLU A 75 9.97 0.48 -6.85
C GLU A 75 10.70 -0.13 -8.07
N PRO A 76 12.03 -0.31 -8.07
CA PRO A 76 12.72 -0.86 -9.24
C PRO A 76 12.28 -2.29 -9.57
N ARG A 77 11.81 -3.03 -8.57
CA ARG A 77 11.33 -4.40 -8.76
C ARG A 77 9.95 -4.44 -9.40
N VAL A 78 9.03 -3.59 -8.93
CA VAL A 78 7.70 -3.42 -9.54
C VAL A 78 7.85 -2.89 -10.96
N LYS A 79 8.73 -1.92 -11.21
CA LYS A 79 9.02 -1.42 -12.56
C LYS A 79 9.49 -2.53 -13.52
N LYS A 80 10.28 -3.50 -13.05
CA LYS A 80 10.70 -4.65 -13.88
C LYS A 80 9.52 -5.54 -14.24
N ILE A 81 8.60 -5.80 -13.31
CA ILE A 81 7.39 -6.58 -13.58
C ILE A 81 6.54 -5.86 -14.63
N ILE A 82 6.30 -4.56 -14.45
CA ILE A 82 5.48 -3.75 -15.36
C ILE A 82 6.08 -3.67 -16.76
N LYS A 83 7.42 -3.50 -16.87
CA LYS A 83 8.11 -3.41 -18.16
C LYS A 83 7.81 -4.59 -19.10
N ASN A 84 7.62 -5.77 -18.53
CA ASN A 84 7.27 -6.98 -19.30
C ASN A 84 5.87 -6.91 -19.94
N ARG A 85 5.03 -5.97 -19.51
CA ARG A 85 3.64 -5.79 -19.96
C ARG A 85 3.46 -4.69 -20.99
N LYS A 86 4.57 -4.16 -21.54
CA LYS A 86 4.58 -3.08 -22.57
C LYS A 86 3.87 -1.80 -22.14
N THR A 87 3.68 -1.60 -20.84
CA THR A 87 3.05 -0.41 -20.26
C THR A 87 4.13 0.44 -19.59
N SER A 88 4.13 1.74 -19.85
CA SER A 88 4.99 2.66 -19.13
C SER A 88 4.25 3.17 -17.89
N VAL A 89 4.78 2.88 -16.73
CA VAL A 89 4.27 3.43 -15.47
C VAL A 89 5.36 4.29 -14.85
N LEU A 90 5.00 5.54 -14.61
CA LEU A 90 5.86 6.44 -13.86
C LEU A 90 5.65 6.17 -12.36
N VAL A 91 6.73 6.00 -11.63
CA VAL A 91 6.69 5.84 -10.17
C VAL A 91 7.49 6.97 -9.55
N LYS A 92 6.85 7.71 -8.67
CA LYS A 92 7.48 8.77 -7.88
C LYS A 92 7.67 8.30 -6.45
N ARG A 93 8.89 8.44 -5.95
CA ARG A 93 9.25 8.10 -4.57
C ARG A 93 9.30 9.35 -3.72
N HIS A 94 8.69 9.29 -2.54
CA HIS A 94 8.76 10.31 -1.52
C HIS A 94 9.36 9.72 -0.25
N TYR A 95 10.42 10.31 0.26
CA TYR A 95 10.97 9.98 1.57
C TYR A 95 10.31 10.84 2.64
N PHE A 96 9.97 10.22 3.77
CA PHE A 96 9.25 10.86 4.88
C PHE A 96 8.02 11.63 4.41
N PRO A 97 7.08 10.94 3.71
CA PRO A 97 5.95 11.59 3.06
C PRO A 97 5.08 12.31 4.08
N LYS A 98 4.63 13.51 3.70
CA LYS A 98 3.67 14.27 4.48
C LYS A 98 2.25 13.82 4.15
N ILE A 99 1.32 14.03 5.09
CA ILE A 99 -0.09 13.68 4.88
C ILE A 99 -0.64 14.31 3.58
N MET A 100 -0.26 15.55 3.27
CA MET A 100 -0.73 16.25 2.07
C MET A 100 -0.18 15.68 0.76
N ASP A 101 0.93 14.97 0.79
CA ASP A 101 1.43 14.25 -0.40
C ASP A 101 0.48 13.08 -0.74
N MET A 102 -0.02 12.40 0.30
CA MET A 102 -0.98 11.31 0.15
C MET A 102 -2.35 11.82 -0.29
N VAL A 103 -2.86 12.89 0.34
CA VAL A 103 -4.12 13.52 -0.03
C VAL A 103 -4.12 13.92 -1.51
N ARG A 104 -3.06 14.59 -1.96
CA ARG A 104 -2.92 15.00 -3.36
C ARG A 104 -2.88 13.80 -4.32
N ALA A 105 -2.13 12.76 -3.98
CA ALA A 105 -2.07 11.54 -4.80
C ALA A 105 -3.47 10.91 -4.93
N ILE A 106 -4.23 10.80 -3.84
CA ILE A 106 -5.60 10.29 -3.85
C ILE A 106 -6.53 11.17 -4.68
N ASP A 107 -6.47 12.50 -4.51
CA ASP A 107 -7.31 13.45 -5.27
C ASP A 107 -7.02 13.39 -6.79
N GLN A 108 -5.81 13.00 -7.18
CA GLN A 108 -5.39 12.78 -8.56
C GLN A 108 -5.68 11.36 -9.08
N GLY A 109 -6.23 10.48 -8.25
CA GLY A 109 -6.52 9.11 -8.63
C GLY A 109 -5.30 8.17 -8.68
N HIS A 110 -4.17 8.57 -8.10
CA HIS A 110 -2.93 7.80 -8.15
C HIS A 110 -2.91 6.70 -7.08
N ILE A 111 -2.44 5.51 -7.47
CA ILE A 111 -2.20 4.41 -6.54
C ILE A 111 -0.96 4.73 -5.69
N THR A 112 -1.07 4.59 -4.39
CA THR A 112 0.04 4.87 -3.48
C THR A 112 0.29 3.72 -2.53
N ALA A 113 1.51 3.23 -2.48
CA ALA A 113 1.99 2.32 -1.43
C ALA A 113 2.85 3.09 -0.43
N MET A 114 2.74 2.74 0.85
CA MET A 114 3.48 3.41 1.93
C MET A 114 4.17 2.38 2.82
N LEU A 115 5.44 2.63 3.11
CA LEU A 115 6.24 1.86 4.05
C LEU A 115 6.16 2.49 5.44
N LEU A 116 5.60 1.75 6.38
CA LEU A 116 5.51 2.11 7.79
C LEU A 116 6.60 1.39 8.57
N VAL A 117 7.20 2.09 9.51
CA VAL A 117 8.22 1.54 10.43
C VAL A 117 7.79 1.81 11.86
N GLU A 118 7.54 0.75 12.62
CA GLU A 118 7.22 0.80 14.05
C GLU A 118 8.48 0.71 14.91
N SER A 119 9.45 -0.12 14.44
CA SER A 119 10.75 -0.30 15.08
C SER A 119 11.80 -0.73 14.06
N VAL A 120 13.07 -0.81 14.46
CA VAL A 120 14.18 -1.27 13.60
C VAL A 120 13.92 -2.65 12.98
N LYS A 121 13.13 -3.50 13.64
CA LYS A 121 12.81 -4.86 13.20
C LYS A 121 11.39 -5.01 12.64
N SER A 122 10.62 -3.93 12.60
CA SER A 122 9.21 -3.98 12.24
C SER A 122 8.88 -2.91 11.22
N ALA A 123 8.84 -3.33 9.96
CA ALA A 123 8.43 -2.52 8.82
C ALA A 123 7.30 -3.21 8.07
N HIS A 124 6.34 -2.42 7.56
CA HIS A 124 5.15 -2.95 6.90
C HIS A 124 4.74 -2.06 5.72
N TRP A 125 4.48 -2.69 4.57
CA TRP A 125 3.93 -2.03 3.41
C TRP A 125 2.40 -2.07 3.45
N VAL A 126 1.80 -0.92 3.17
CA VAL A 126 0.34 -0.76 3.05
C VAL A 126 0.01 -0.03 1.76
N ILE A 127 -1.25 -0.14 1.31
CA ILE A 127 -1.75 0.64 0.17
C ILE A 127 -2.68 1.73 0.72
N VAL A 128 -2.46 2.96 0.29
CA VAL A 128 -3.33 4.09 0.63
C VAL A 128 -4.45 4.14 -0.40
N THR A 129 -5.68 3.91 0.06
CA THR A 129 -6.88 3.83 -0.80
C THR A 129 -7.78 5.05 -0.69
N GLY A 130 -7.52 5.94 0.26
CA GLY A 130 -8.34 7.11 0.48
C GLY A 130 -7.91 7.89 1.72
N TYR A 131 -8.72 8.87 2.08
CA TYR A 131 -8.59 9.59 3.33
C TYR A 131 -9.95 10.01 3.88
N SER A 132 -10.00 10.24 5.18
CA SER A 132 -11.16 10.79 5.88
C SER A 132 -10.75 11.99 6.71
N ILE A 133 -11.63 12.97 6.81
CA ILE A 133 -11.48 14.14 7.68
C ILE A 133 -12.48 13.99 8.82
N THR A 134 -12.00 14.14 10.05
CA THR A 134 -12.82 14.15 11.24
C THR A 134 -12.27 15.19 12.22
N MET A 135 -13.14 16.09 12.68
CA MET A 135 -12.78 17.17 13.61
C MET A 135 -11.55 17.99 13.16
N GLY A 136 -11.42 18.22 11.84
CA GLY A 136 -10.30 18.95 11.25
C GLY A 136 -8.99 18.14 11.10
N GLU A 137 -8.96 16.91 11.54
CA GLU A 137 -7.81 16.01 11.37
C GLU A 137 -7.99 15.08 10.17
N ILE A 138 -6.90 14.76 9.50
CA ILE A 138 -6.89 13.87 8.33
C ILE A 138 -6.35 12.50 8.75
N TYR A 139 -7.11 11.47 8.39
CA TYR A 139 -6.75 10.06 8.54
C TYR A 139 -6.69 9.42 7.15
N LEU A 140 -5.59 8.75 6.84
CA LEU A 140 -5.51 7.91 5.63
C LEU A 140 -6.38 6.67 5.81
N LYS A 141 -7.03 6.24 4.74
CA LYS A 141 -7.65 4.91 4.66
C LYS A 141 -6.65 3.98 4.00
N VAL A 142 -6.25 2.95 4.70
CA VAL A 142 -5.19 2.05 4.24
C VAL A 142 -5.68 0.61 4.18
N PHE A 143 -5.29 -0.07 3.11
CA PHE A 143 -5.38 -1.52 3.00
C PHE A 143 -4.08 -2.10 3.57
N THR A 144 -4.21 -2.83 4.68
CA THR A 144 -3.05 -3.30 5.45
C THR A 144 -2.45 -4.59 4.92
N ASN A 145 -3.06 -5.21 3.93
CA ASN A 145 -2.73 -6.55 3.41
C ASN A 145 -2.96 -7.72 4.41
N TRP A 146 -3.52 -7.44 5.58
CA TRP A 146 -3.86 -8.49 6.56
C TRP A 146 -5.33 -8.89 6.53
N TYR A 147 -6.20 -7.96 6.13
CA TYR A 147 -7.65 -8.15 6.12
C TYR A 147 -8.24 -7.46 4.91
N HIS A 148 -9.37 -7.95 4.40
CA HIS A 148 -10.15 -7.27 3.34
C HIS A 148 -10.89 -6.02 3.83
N GLU A 149 -10.61 -5.57 5.05
CA GLU A 149 -11.15 -4.35 5.63
C GLU A 149 -10.12 -3.24 5.65
N LEU A 150 -10.55 -2.02 5.37
CA LEU A 150 -9.71 -0.84 5.52
C LEU A 150 -9.48 -0.48 6.99
N ARG A 151 -8.35 0.15 7.24
CA ARG A 151 -8.03 0.77 8.52
C ARG A 151 -7.79 2.26 8.32
N TYR A 152 -7.99 3.01 9.37
CA TYR A 152 -7.60 4.42 9.41
C TYR A 152 -6.22 4.54 10.01
N TYR A 153 -5.44 5.46 9.48
CA TYR A 153 -4.08 5.71 9.93
C TYR A 153 -3.81 7.22 10.01
N LYS A 154 -3.49 7.71 11.18
CA LYS A 154 -2.98 9.06 11.38
C LYS A 154 -1.47 9.03 11.17
N VAL A 155 -0.97 9.79 10.21
CA VAL A 155 0.45 9.77 9.84
C VAL A 155 1.34 10.05 11.06
N ASN A 156 2.34 9.20 11.25
CA ASN A 156 3.28 9.23 12.37
C ASN A 156 2.66 8.98 13.76
N SER A 157 1.49 8.34 13.83
CA SER A 157 0.88 7.90 15.09
C SER A 157 1.02 6.38 15.21
N GLY A 158 1.84 5.91 16.15
CA GLY A 158 2.12 4.48 16.39
C GLY A 158 3.17 3.86 15.46
N SER A 159 3.43 4.44 14.30
CA SER A 159 4.51 4.10 13.37
C SER A 159 4.92 5.34 12.59
N LYS A 160 6.10 5.31 11.95
CA LYS A 160 6.58 6.39 11.08
C LYS A 160 6.43 6.00 9.62
N ALA A 161 5.88 6.89 8.80
CA ALA A 161 5.91 6.77 7.35
C ALA A 161 7.33 7.08 6.85
N LEU A 162 8.06 6.04 6.46
CA LEU A 162 9.44 6.17 6.00
C LEU A 162 9.50 6.57 4.53
N MET A 163 8.65 5.98 3.71
CA MET A 163 8.65 6.17 2.26
C MET A 163 7.25 5.94 1.70
N SER A 164 6.93 6.61 0.62
CA SER A 164 5.79 6.25 -0.24
C SER A 164 6.21 6.14 -1.70
N LEU A 165 5.49 5.32 -2.43
CA LEU A 165 5.59 5.12 -3.86
C LEU A 165 4.25 5.49 -4.48
N GLU A 166 4.25 6.49 -5.35
CA GLU A 166 3.10 6.97 -6.08
C GLU A 166 3.21 6.49 -7.54
N PHE A 167 2.18 5.79 -8.01
CA PHE A 167 2.12 5.17 -9.33
C PHE A 167 1.16 5.96 -10.21
N PHE A 168 1.67 6.42 -11.34
CA PHE A 168 0.93 7.14 -12.38
C PHE A 168 0.65 6.16 -13.52
N ILE A 169 -0.62 5.96 -13.81
CA ILE A 169 -1.10 5.07 -14.87
C ILE A 169 -1.45 5.90 -16.10
#